data_94bf4f8e60fb8a2c8d659d09a45fb430
#
_entry.id   94bf4f8e60fb8a2c8d659d09a45fb430
#
_cell.length_a   1.000
_cell.length_b   1.000
_cell.length_c   1.000
_cell.angle_alpha   90.00
_cell.angle_beta   90.00
_cell.angle_gamma   90.00
#
_symmetry.space_group_name_H-M   'P 1'
#
loop_
_entity.id
_entity.type
_entity.pdbx_description
1 polymer ?
#
loop_
_entity_poly.entity_id
_entity_poly.type
_entity_poly.pdbx_seq_one_letter_code
_entity_poly.pdbx_strand_id
1 'polypeptide(L)'
;MVEMLNRYGLKATFNLNSALLGKRGKVEIEGIPIRHDKITAAEVRSMYAGHEIAAHTLNHPNLTTLPEKEIIRQVEEDRKALGQLAGYEVIGMAYPCGGVNHDDRVAGIIQNKTGVRFARTITSTYSFSHQLNRYKFHPTVHHMEWDKLFSLGQQFLDLNPGEPQLFYIWGHSYELDYGEAWEKFEGFCRFISGYGDIFYGTNREVFDL
;
A
#
# COMPACT_ATOMS: atom_id res chain seq x y z
N MET A 1 -11.84 0.69 7.58
CA MET A 1 -10.37 0.90 7.63
C MET A 1 -10.02 2.38 7.84
N VAL A 2 -10.37 3.31 6.95
CA VAL A 2 -9.98 4.75 7.07
C VAL A 2 -10.39 5.36 8.41
N GLU A 3 -11.65 5.20 8.83
CA GLU A 3 -12.14 5.70 10.12
C GLU A 3 -11.36 5.12 11.32
N MET A 4 -10.98 3.84 11.23
CA MET A 4 -10.20 3.19 12.27
C MET A 4 -8.77 3.76 12.33
N LEU A 5 -8.10 3.88 11.19
CA LEU A 5 -6.77 4.50 11.13
C LEU A 5 -6.80 5.94 11.68
N ASN A 6 -7.80 6.74 11.29
CA ASN A 6 -7.98 8.10 11.80
C ASN A 6 -8.20 8.13 13.32
N ARG A 7 -8.99 7.19 13.87
CA ARG A 7 -9.25 7.10 15.31
C ARG A 7 -7.96 6.89 16.12
N TYR A 8 -7.02 6.14 15.57
CA TYR A 8 -5.73 5.84 16.22
C TYR A 8 -4.59 6.75 15.76
N GLY A 9 -4.86 7.80 14.97
CA GLY A 9 -3.83 8.71 14.47
C GLY A 9 -2.83 8.09 13.50
N LEU A 10 -3.19 6.94 12.89
CA LEU A 10 -2.34 6.23 11.94
C LEU A 10 -2.54 6.77 10.51
N LYS A 11 -1.49 6.72 9.71
CA LYS A 11 -1.50 7.10 8.30
C LYS A 11 -1.38 5.87 7.41
N ALA A 12 -1.92 5.97 6.19
CA ALA A 12 -1.78 4.92 5.18
C ALA A 12 -1.66 5.51 3.77
N THR A 13 -1.10 4.71 2.88
CA THR A 13 -1.09 4.94 1.44
C THR A 13 -2.03 3.94 0.77
N PHE A 14 -3.09 4.45 0.12
CA PHE A 14 -4.09 3.64 -0.58
C PHE A 14 -3.75 3.56 -2.06
N ASN A 15 -3.44 2.35 -2.52
CA ASN A 15 -3.09 2.09 -3.91
C ASN A 15 -4.35 1.74 -4.71
N LEU A 16 -4.71 2.58 -5.67
CA LEU A 16 -5.97 2.49 -6.41
C LEU A 16 -5.74 2.20 -7.90
N ASN A 17 -6.74 1.59 -8.53
CA ASN A 17 -6.81 1.38 -9.97
C ASN A 17 -7.87 2.32 -10.56
N SER A 18 -7.48 3.37 -11.25
CA SER A 18 -8.42 4.40 -11.69
C SER A 18 -9.47 3.89 -12.67
N ALA A 19 -9.14 2.95 -13.55
CA ALA A 19 -10.11 2.35 -14.48
C ALA A 19 -11.05 1.31 -13.84
N LEU A 20 -10.82 0.97 -12.57
CA LEU A 20 -11.69 0.04 -11.82
C LEU A 20 -12.60 0.74 -10.81
N LEU A 21 -12.48 2.05 -10.63
CA LEU A 21 -13.33 2.82 -9.72
C LEU A 21 -14.82 2.62 -10.02
N GLY A 22 -15.62 2.44 -8.99
CA GLY A 22 -17.06 2.18 -9.05
C GLY A 22 -17.44 0.76 -9.47
N LYS A 23 -16.50 -0.10 -9.84
CA LYS A 23 -16.79 -1.50 -10.18
C LYS A 23 -17.11 -2.32 -8.94
N ARG A 24 -18.13 -3.15 -9.05
CA ARG A 24 -18.50 -4.14 -8.03
C ARG A 24 -17.86 -5.47 -8.37
N GLY A 25 -17.45 -6.20 -7.34
CA GLY A 25 -16.82 -7.49 -7.51
C GLY A 25 -16.82 -8.34 -6.25
N LYS A 26 -16.29 -9.53 -6.38
CA LYS A 26 -16.01 -10.44 -5.26
C LYS A 26 -14.62 -11.03 -5.47
N VAL A 27 -13.96 -11.34 -4.37
CA VAL A 27 -12.76 -12.18 -4.30
C VAL A 27 -13.07 -13.38 -3.43
N GLU A 28 -12.33 -14.45 -3.57
CA GLU A 28 -12.49 -15.65 -2.76
C GLU A 28 -11.30 -15.77 -1.81
N ILE A 29 -11.60 -15.95 -0.51
CA ILE A 29 -10.60 -16.22 0.51
C ILE A 29 -10.98 -17.56 1.15
N GLU A 30 -10.14 -18.58 1.01
CA GLU A 30 -10.38 -19.94 1.52
C GLU A 30 -11.76 -20.51 1.15
N GLY A 31 -12.21 -20.27 -0.10
CA GLY A 31 -13.51 -20.72 -0.58
C GLY A 31 -14.70 -19.84 -0.16
N ILE A 32 -14.48 -18.77 0.59
CA ILE A 32 -15.51 -17.84 1.03
C ILE A 32 -15.52 -16.60 0.12
N PRO A 33 -16.67 -16.28 -0.53
CA PRO A 33 -16.76 -15.09 -1.38
C PRO A 33 -16.85 -13.82 -0.52
N ILE A 34 -15.84 -12.97 -0.62
CA ILE A 34 -15.75 -11.68 0.06
C ILE A 34 -16.10 -10.57 -0.93
N ARG A 35 -16.88 -9.61 -0.49
CA ARG A 35 -17.23 -8.42 -1.30
C ARG A 35 -15.99 -7.59 -1.59
N HIS A 36 -15.79 -7.24 -2.87
CA HIS A 36 -14.65 -6.44 -3.32
C HIS A 36 -15.10 -5.31 -4.25
N ASP A 37 -16.01 -4.49 -3.74
CA ASP A 37 -16.47 -3.29 -4.45
C ASP A 37 -15.42 -2.20 -4.38
N LYS A 38 -15.23 -1.51 -5.50
CA LYS A 38 -14.36 -0.33 -5.57
C LYS A 38 -15.18 0.92 -5.29
N ILE A 39 -14.59 1.86 -4.55
CA ILE A 39 -15.19 3.20 -4.36
C ILE A 39 -15.36 3.89 -5.70
N THR A 40 -16.28 4.84 -5.77
CA THR A 40 -16.50 5.64 -6.98
C THR A 40 -15.44 6.74 -7.10
N ALA A 41 -15.24 7.27 -8.31
CA ALA A 41 -14.32 8.38 -8.55
C ALA A 41 -14.66 9.63 -7.71
N ALA A 42 -15.96 9.90 -7.48
CA ALA A 42 -16.41 11.04 -6.68
C ALA A 42 -16.03 10.93 -5.19
N GLU A 43 -15.88 9.71 -4.68
CA GLU A 43 -15.54 9.43 -3.27
C GLU A 43 -14.04 9.48 -2.98
N VAL A 44 -13.18 9.36 -4.00
CA VAL A 44 -11.72 9.20 -3.82
C VAL A 44 -11.14 10.27 -2.89
N ARG A 45 -11.40 11.53 -3.17
CA ARG A 45 -10.80 12.65 -2.42
C ARG A 45 -11.29 12.72 -0.97
N SER A 46 -12.58 12.54 -0.75
CA SER A 46 -13.18 12.63 0.58
C SER A 46 -12.90 11.40 1.42
N MET A 47 -12.97 10.20 0.83
CA MET A 47 -12.76 8.94 1.53
C MET A 47 -11.35 8.83 2.10
N TYR A 48 -10.33 9.27 1.35
CA TYR A 48 -8.93 9.15 1.76
C TYR A 48 -8.33 10.46 2.27
N ALA A 49 -9.16 11.41 2.70
CA ALA A 49 -8.68 12.68 3.27
C ALA A 49 -7.76 12.42 4.48
N GLY A 50 -6.58 13.03 4.46
CA GLY A 50 -5.55 12.83 5.50
C GLY A 50 -4.64 11.62 5.31
N HIS A 51 -4.86 10.82 4.25
CA HIS A 51 -4.03 9.71 3.81
C HIS A 51 -3.46 9.98 2.42
N GLU A 52 -2.55 9.12 1.95
CA GLU A 52 -2.02 9.19 0.60
C GLU A 52 -2.80 8.31 -0.36
N ILE A 53 -3.01 8.80 -1.59
CA ILE A 53 -3.46 8.03 -2.74
C ILE A 53 -2.26 7.75 -3.61
N ALA A 54 -2.05 6.48 -3.99
CA ALA A 54 -0.99 6.01 -4.87
C ALA A 54 -1.55 5.14 -6.00
N ALA A 55 -0.78 4.99 -7.06
CA ALA A 55 -1.17 4.23 -8.24
C ALA A 55 -1.05 2.70 -8.01
N HIS A 56 -1.88 1.95 -8.74
CA HIS A 56 -1.84 0.49 -8.79
C HIS A 56 -2.08 -0.05 -10.19
N THR A 57 -1.73 0.74 -11.20
CA THR A 57 -2.03 0.55 -12.61
C THR A 57 -3.52 0.76 -12.95
N LEU A 58 -3.83 1.02 -14.21
CA LEU A 58 -5.20 1.30 -14.65
C LEU A 58 -6.19 0.18 -14.29
N ASN A 59 -5.86 -1.06 -14.64
CA ASN A 59 -6.76 -2.21 -14.54
C ASN A 59 -6.12 -3.49 -14.00
N HIS A 60 -5.04 -3.34 -13.21
CA HIS A 60 -4.41 -4.40 -12.45
C HIS A 60 -3.76 -5.54 -13.25
N PRO A 61 -3.06 -5.31 -14.38
CA PRO A 61 -2.35 -6.38 -15.08
C PRO A 61 -1.01 -6.73 -14.40
N ASN A 62 -0.52 -7.94 -14.61
CA ASN A 62 0.86 -8.25 -14.24
C ASN A 62 1.83 -7.55 -15.20
N LEU A 63 2.61 -6.60 -14.70
CA LEU A 63 3.49 -5.75 -15.50
C LEU A 63 4.65 -6.52 -16.14
N THR A 64 5.07 -7.65 -15.55
CA THR A 64 6.19 -8.45 -16.09
C THR A 64 5.86 -9.10 -17.44
N THR A 65 4.57 -9.26 -17.74
CA THR A 65 4.08 -9.86 -18.99
C THR A 65 3.86 -8.84 -20.12
N LEU A 66 4.00 -7.54 -19.83
CA LEU A 66 3.66 -6.47 -20.76
C LEU A 66 4.88 -5.89 -21.46
N PRO A 67 4.71 -5.40 -22.70
CA PRO A 67 5.74 -4.61 -23.37
C PRO A 67 5.90 -3.24 -22.70
N GLU A 68 7.08 -2.62 -22.85
CA GLU A 68 7.44 -1.35 -22.21
C GLU A 68 6.37 -0.25 -22.41
N LYS A 69 5.91 -0.05 -23.65
CA LYS A 69 4.91 0.97 -23.95
C LYS A 69 3.62 0.79 -23.14
N GLU A 70 3.21 -0.45 -22.94
CA GLU A 70 1.99 -0.75 -22.18
C GLU A 70 2.22 -0.59 -20.67
N ILE A 71 3.41 -0.95 -20.15
CA ILE A 71 3.79 -0.68 -18.75
C ILE A 71 3.69 0.82 -18.47
N ILE A 72 4.31 1.65 -19.32
CA ILE A 72 4.26 3.12 -19.18
C ILE A 72 2.81 3.61 -19.20
N ARG A 73 1.99 3.14 -20.14
CA ARG A 73 0.57 3.51 -20.24
C ARG A 73 -0.20 3.16 -18.96
N GLN A 74 -0.08 1.92 -18.50
CA GLN A 74 -0.77 1.40 -17.32
C GLN A 74 -0.44 2.21 -16.07
N VAL A 75 0.80 2.65 -15.92
CA VAL A 75 1.27 3.40 -14.75
C VAL A 75 0.95 4.89 -14.87
N GLU A 76 1.30 5.52 -16.01
CA GLU A 76 1.15 6.97 -16.18
C GLU A 76 -0.28 7.45 -16.31
N GLU A 77 -1.13 6.73 -17.04
CA GLU A 77 -2.54 7.11 -17.14
C GLU A 77 -3.26 6.93 -15.80
N ASP A 78 -2.95 5.85 -15.06
CA ASP A 78 -3.48 5.64 -13.71
C ASP A 78 -3.06 6.75 -12.75
N ARG A 79 -1.75 7.01 -12.67
CA ARG A 79 -1.16 8.05 -11.83
C ARG A 79 -1.78 9.43 -12.10
N LYS A 80 -1.92 9.80 -13.37
CA LYS A 80 -2.50 11.09 -13.78
C LYS A 80 -3.99 11.18 -13.46
N ALA A 81 -4.76 10.12 -13.74
CA ALA A 81 -6.18 10.08 -13.44
C ALA A 81 -6.44 10.19 -11.93
N LEU A 82 -5.69 9.43 -11.12
CA LEU A 82 -5.77 9.51 -9.66
C LEU A 82 -5.32 10.89 -9.14
N GLY A 83 -4.30 11.50 -9.74
CA GLY A 83 -3.85 12.85 -9.40
C GLY A 83 -4.93 13.91 -9.59
N GLN A 84 -5.71 13.82 -10.66
CA GLN A 84 -6.87 14.71 -10.90
C GLN A 84 -7.94 14.53 -9.81
N LEU A 85 -8.23 13.29 -9.42
CA LEU A 85 -9.21 12.98 -8.37
C LEU A 85 -8.74 13.41 -6.98
N ALA A 86 -7.48 13.15 -6.66
CA ALA A 86 -6.87 13.49 -5.38
C ALA A 86 -6.65 15.00 -5.20
N GLY A 87 -6.39 15.72 -6.30
CA GLY A 87 -6.06 17.15 -6.29
C GLY A 87 -4.58 17.43 -5.99
N TYR A 88 -3.71 16.43 -6.14
CA TYR A 88 -2.26 16.55 -6.03
C TYR A 88 -1.55 15.52 -6.94
N GLU A 89 -0.26 15.72 -7.17
CA GLU A 89 0.52 14.77 -7.97
C GLU A 89 0.70 13.45 -7.23
N VAL A 90 0.23 12.35 -7.83
CA VAL A 90 0.48 10.98 -7.34
C VAL A 90 1.87 10.56 -7.77
N ILE A 91 2.73 10.18 -6.82
CA ILE A 91 4.15 9.85 -7.06
C ILE A 91 4.51 8.43 -6.60
N GLY A 92 3.64 7.76 -5.88
CA GLY A 92 3.83 6.40 -5.38
C GLY A 92 3.03 5.38 -6.16
N MET A 93 3.48 4.12 -6.10
CA MET A 93 2.70 2.99 -6.57
C MET A 93 2.97 1.71 -5.78
N ALA A 94 2.07 0.73 -5.92
CA ALA A 94 2.34 -0.66 -5.60
C ALA A 94 2.24 -1.52 -6.86
N TYR A 95 3.10 -2.55 -6.97
CA TYR A 95 3.01 -3.53 -8.05
C TYR A 95 1.73 -4.35 -7.93
N PRO A 96 0.93 -4.47 -9.01
CA PRO A 96 -0.28 -5.29 -9.01
C PRO A 96 0.03 -6.78 -9.09
N CYS A 97 -0.95 -7.60 -8.75
CA CYS A 97 -0.89 -9.06 -8.74
C CYS A 97 -0.01 -9.68 -7.63
N GLY A 98 -0.22 -10.97 -7.43
CA GLY A 98 0.62 -11.82 -6.59
C GLY A 98 1.73 -12.52 -7.39
N GLY A 99 2.54 -13.32 -6.69
CA GLY A 99 3.64 -14.07 -7.30
C GLY A 99 4.74 -13.16 -7.86
N VAL A 100 5.30 -13.51 -9.03
CA VAL A 100 6.30 -12.69 -9.72
C VAL A 100 5.59 -11.54 -10.43
N ASN A 101 5.49 -10.39 -9.77
CA ASN A 101 4.75 -9.22 -10.25
C ASN A 101 5.64 -8.01 -10.60
N HIS A 102 6.95 -8.13 -10.39
CA HIS A 102 7.96 -7.13 -10.73
C HIS A 102 9.29 -7.82 -11.05
N ASP A 103 10.12 -7.14 -11.82
CA ASP A 103 11.51 -7.51 -12.15
C ASP A 103 12.34 -6.25 -12.35
N ASP A 104 13.65 -6.41 -12.64
CA ASP A 104 14.55 -5.27 -12.85
C ASP A 104 14.18 -4.47 -14.11
N ARG A 105 13.66 -5.12 -15.15
CA ARG A 105 13.18 -4.46 -16.37
C ARG A 105 12.00 -3.54 -16.05
N VAL A 106 10.98 -4.07 -15.36
CA VAL A 106 9.79 -3.28 -15.00
C VAL A 106 10.15 -2.13 -14.07
N ALA A 107 10.96 -2.39 -13.05
CA ALA A 107 11.43 -1.36 -12.11
C ALA A 107 12.22 -0.25 -12.83
N GLY A 108 13.12 -0.61 -13.75
CA GLY A 108 13.87 0.32 -14.57
C GLY A 108 13.01 1.16 -15.51
N ILE A 109 11.96 0.57 -16.11
CA ILE A 109 10.98 1.31 -16.92
C ILE A 109 10.24 2.33 -16.06
N ILE A 110 9.72 1.91 -14.91
CA ILE A 110 9.00 2.80 -13.99
C ILE A 110 9.90 3.96 -13.56
N GLN A 111 11.12 3.68 -13.13
CA GLN A 111 12.08 4.68 -12.71
C GLN A 111 12.41 5.72 -13.79
N ASN A 112 12.63 5.26 -15.02
CA ASN A 112 13.19 6.12 -16.08
C ASN A 112 12.15 6.72 -17.03
N LYS A 113 10.90 6.18 -17.03
CA LYS A 113 9.88 6.50 -18.04
C LYS A 113 8.55 6.96 -17.46
N THR A 114 8.41 7.03 -16.12
CA THR A 114 7.20 7.47 -15.46
C THR A 114 7.48 8.55 -14.40
N GLY A 115 6.43 9.19 -13.88
CA GLY A 115 6.53 10.13 -12.78
C GLY A 115 6.46 9.47 -11.39
N VAL A 116 6.52 8.15 -11.31
CA VAL A 116 6.60 7.42 -10.04
C VAL A 116 7.97 7.61 -9.41
N ARG A 117 8.02 7.85 -8.11
CA ARG A 117 9.25 8.04 -7.33
C ARG A 117 9.55 6.87 -6.38
N PHE A 118 8.54 6.05 -6.06
CA PHE A 118 8.70 4.83 -5.27
C PHE A 118 7.63 3.79 -5.62
N ALA A 119 8.01 2.51 -5.55
CA ALA A 119 7.14 1.39 -5.90
C ALA A 119 7.29 0.25 -4.88
N ARG A 120 6.18 -0.11 -4.21
CA ARG A 120 6.10 -1.18 -3.22
C ARG A 120 5.88 -2.53 -3.89
N THR A 121 6.62 -3.52 -3.42
CA THR A 121 6.43 -4.94 -3.76
C THR A 121 5.52 -5.64 -2.73
N ILE A 122 5.36 -6.97 -2.86
CA ILE A 122 4.59 -7.80 -1.93
C ILE A 122 5.47 -8.73 -1.08
N THR A 123 6.79 -8.61 -1.17
CA THR A 123 7.73 -9.49 -0.47
C THR A 123 7.95 -9.01 0.96
N SER A 124 7.49 -9.77 1.97
CA SER A 124 7.76 -9.45 3.36
C SER A 124 9.22 -9.69 3.72
N THR A 125 9.87 -8.69 4.32
CA THR A 125 11.27 -8.77 4.76
C THR A 125 11.42 -9.24 6.20
N TYR A 126 10.40 -9.02 7.02
CA TYR A 126 10.44 -9.19 8.48
C TYR A 126 11.58 -8.41 9.15
N SER A 127 11.98 -7.31 8.55
CA SER A 127 13.07 -6.44 8.97
C SER A 127 12.61 -4.98 9.01
N PHE A 128 13.23 -4.17 9.84
CA PHE A 128 12.96 -2.74 9.98
C PHE A 128 14.00 -1.87 9.26
N SER A 129 15.00 -2.50 8.65
CA SER A 129 16.08 -1.80 7.97
C SER A 129 15.57 -0.94 6.82
N HIS A 130 16.07 0.28 6.74
CA HIS A 130 15.78 1.17 5.61
C HIS A 130 16.34 0.59 4.31
N GLN A 131 15.51 0.57 3.26
CA GLN A 131 15.88 0.02 1.96
C GLN A 131 16.22 1.14 0.98
N LEU A 132 17.36 1.01 0.29
CA LEU A 132 17.84 2.02 -0.66
C LEU A 132 17.09 2.00 -1.99
N ASN A 133 16.57 0.82 -2.39
CA ASN A 133 15.88 0.70 -3.67
C ASN A 133 14.41 1.10 -3.55
N ARG A 134 14.12 2.35 -3.82
CA ARG A 134 12.76 2.91 -3.78
C ARG A 134 11.80 2.30 -4.82
N TYR A 135 12.30 1.72 -5.90
CA TYR A 135 11.50 1.14 -6.98
C TYR A 135 11.24 -0.37 -6.82
N LYS A 136 11.85 -0.99 -5.83
CA LYS A 136 11.57 -2.37 -5.38
C LYS A 136 11.50 -2.40 -3.85
N PHE A 137 10.70 -1.50 -3.29
CA PHE A 137 10.57 -1.38 -1.85
C PHE A 137 9.76 -2.53 -1.28
N HIS A 138 10.34 -3.29 -0.36
CA HIS A 138 9.71 -4.45 0.27
C HIS A 138 9.06 -4.07 1.60
N PRO A 139 7.82 -4.49 1.86
CA PRO A 139 7.18 -4.28 3.16
C PRO A 139 7.83 -5.15 4.25
N THR A 140 7.61 -4.78 5.51
CA THR A 140 8.04 -5.59 6.65
C THR A 140 7.20 -6.85 6.78
N VAL A 141 5.86 -6.70 6.72
CA VAL A 141 4.93 -7.82 6.97
C VAL A 141 3.56 -7.58 6.31
N HIS A 142 2.86 -8.66 5.97
CA HIS A 142 1.46 -8.60 5.56
C HIS A 142 0.53 -8.57 6.79
N HIS A 143 -0.51 -7.76 6.77
CA HIS A 143 -1.38 -7.54 7.94
C HIS A 143 -2.13 -8.80 8.41
N MET A 144 -2.38 -9.76 7.52
CA MET A 144 -3.03 -11.01 7.88
C MET A 144 -2.12 -12.05 8.55
N GLU A 145 -0.82 -11.79 8.63
CA GLU A 145 0.14 -12.61 9.39
C GLU A 145 0.10 -12.22 10.89
N TRP A 146 -1.04 -12.39 11.53
CA TRP A 146 -1.36 -11.80 12.86
C TRP A 146 -0.30 -12.01 13.93
N ASP A 147 0.12 -13.26 14.16
CA ASP A 147 1.13 -13.57 15.20
C ASP A 147 2.44 -12.87 14.92
N LYS A 148 2.84 -12.85 13.66
CA LYS A 148 4.07 -12.19 13.21
C LYS A 148 3.94 -10.68 13.26
N LEU A 149 2.79 -10.14 12.86
CA LEU A 149 2.49 -8.72 12.91
C LEU A 149 2.60 -8.16 14.33
N PHE A 150 1.98 -8.81 15.33
CA PHE A 150 2.07 -8.41 16.73
C PHE A 150 3.48 -8.59 17.30
N SER A 151 4.13 -9.73 17.00
CA SER A 151 5.51 -9.99 17.44
C SER A 151 6.50 -8.96 16.89
N LEU A 152 6.41 -8.62 15.59
CA LEU A 152 7.22 -7.58 14.98
C LEU A 152 6.87 -6.19 15.52
N GLY A 153 5.59 -5.93 15.77
CA GLY A 153 5.16 -4.68 16.41
C GLY A 153 5.82 -4.49 17.77
N GLN A 154 5.84 -5.53 18.63
CA GLN A 154 6.51 -5.47 19.92
C GLN A 154 8.02 -5.26 19.74
N GLN A 155 8.67 -6.01 18.86
CA GLN A 155 10.09 -5.83 18.57
C GLN A 155 10.40 -4.40 18.11
N PHE A 156 9.54 -3.81 17.27
CA PHE A 156 9.71 -2.43 16.81
C PHE A 156 9.59 -1.40 17.95
N LEU A 157 8.63 -1.60 18.86
CA LEU A 157 8.45 -0.73 20.04
C LEU A 157 9.60 -0.83 21.04
N ASP A 158 10.25 -2.00 21.10
CA ASP A 158 11.39 -2.25 22.01
C ASP A 158 12.73 -1.77 21.41
N LEU A 159 12.75 -1.28 20.15
CA LEU A 159 13.98 -0.80 19.52
C LEU A 159 14.49 0.47 20.23
N ASN A 160 15.81 0.55 20.36
CA ASN A 160 16.53 1.78 20.68
C ASN A 160 17.61 2.01 19.62
N PRO A 161 17.21 2.35 18.38
CA PRO A 161 18.10 2.35 17.25
C PRO A 161 18.95 3.64 17.21
N GLY A 162 20.20 3.50 16.73
CA GLY A 162 21.08 4.63 16.45
C GLY A 162 20.74 5.34 15.12
N GLU A 163 19.92 4.71 14.28
CA GLU A 163 19.49 5.20 12.98
C GLU A 163 17.99 4.94 12.76
N PRO A 164 17.29 5.73 11.90
CA PRO A 164 15.86 5.53 11.63
C PRO A 164 15.56 4.11 11.15
N GLN A 165 14.52 3.53 11.70
CA GLN A 165 13.99 2.22 11.34
C GLN A 165 12.60 2.36 10.75
N LEU A 166 12.18 1.41 9.93
CA LEU A 166 10.88 1.46 9.25
C LEU A 166 10.09 0.18 9.48
N PHE A 167 8.90 0.32 10.05
CA PHE A 167 7.93 -0.76 10.15
C PHE A 167 6.82 -0.54 9.11
N TYR A 168 6.90 -1.24 7.99
CA TYR A 168 6.00 -1.10 6.87
C TYR A 168 5.04 -2.28 6.75
N ILE A 169 3.76 -2.02 6.99
CA ILE A 169 2.69 -3.02 6.96
C ILE A 169 1.90 -2.86 5.66
N TRP A 170 1.55 -3.96 5.00
CA TRP A 170 0.74 -3.93 3.80
C TRP A 170 -0.37 -4.97 3.84
N GLY A 171 -1.35 -4.82 2.96
CA GLY A 171 -2.47 -5.76 2.81
C GLY A 171 -3.60 -5.13 2.01
N HIS A 172 -4.78 -5.75 2.05
CA HIS A 172 -5.96 -5.29 1.33
C HIS A 172 -7.14 -5.15 2.29
N SER A 173 -7.92 -4.07 2.15
CA SER A 173 -9.05 -3.80 3.04
C SER A 173 -10.14 -4.89 3.02
N TYR A 174 -10.34 -5.55 1.88
CA TYR A 174 -11.33 -6.62 1.75
C TYR A 174 -10.96 -7.88 2.54
N GLU A 175 -9.68 -8.09 2.84
CA GLU A 175 -9.23 -9.24 3.66
C GLU A 175 -9.72 -9.15 5.10
N LEU A 176 -10.03 -7.93 5.57
CA LEU A 176 -10.56 -7.71 6.90
C LEU A 176 -12.03 -8.16 7.05
N ASP A 177 -12.76 -8.36 5.95
CA ASP A 177 -14.10 -8.91 5.96
C ASP A 177 -14.12 -10.44 6.15
N TYR A 178 -12.96 -11.06 6.33
CA TYR A 178 -12.80 -12.48 6.56
C TYR A 178 -12.53 -12.79 8.04
N GLY A 179 -13.33 -13.69 8.64
CA GLY A 179 -13.19 -14.10 10.04
C GLY A 179 -13.26 -12.92 11.03
N GLU A 180 -12.40 -12.94 12.04
CA GLU A 180 -12.29 -11.90 13.07
C GLU A 180 -11.23 -10.84 12.74
N ALA A 181 -10.92 -10.63 11.44
CA ALA A 181 -9.80 -9.81 11.04
C ALA A 181 -9.99 -8.33 11.38
N TRP A 182 -11.22 -7.80 11.37
CA TRP A 182 -11.49 -6.42 11.81
C TRP A 182 -11.12 -6.19 13.27
N GLU A 183 -11.48 -7.11 14.17
CA GLU A 183 -11.17 -7.01 15.60
C GLU A 183 -9.67 -7.09 15.85
N LYS A 184 -8.99 -8.03 15.18
CA LYS A 184 -7.53 -8.19 15.26
C LYS A 184 -6.80 -6.95 14.74
N PHE A 185 -7.27 -6.40 13.61
CA PHE A 185 -6.69 -5.19 13.04
C PHE A 185 -6.89 -3.98 13.94
N GLU A 186 -8.07 -3.80 14.54
CA GLU A 186 -8.29 -2.72 15.52
C GLU A 186 -7.42 -2.90 16.76
N GLY A 187 -7.29 -4.14 17.26
CA GLY A 187 -6.38 -4.48 18.35
C GLY A 187 -4.94 -4.08 18.04
N PHE A 188 -4.48 -4.35 16.82
CA PHE A 188 -3.15 -3.96 16.38
C PHE A 188 -3.01 -2.44 16.24
N CYS A 189 -3.98 -1.75 15.64
CA CYS A 189 -3.96 -0.29 15.54
C CYS A 189 -3.83 0.38 16.91
N ARG A 190 -4.57 -0.10 17.90
CA ARG A 190 -4.51 0.38 19.30
C ARG A 190 -3.14 0.10 19.91
N PHE A 191 -2.59 -1.08 19.66
CA PHE A 191 -1.31 -1.52 20.22
C PHE A 191 -0.13 -0.69 19.71
N ILE A 192 -0.11 -0.37 18.39
CA ILE A 192 1.05 0.26 17.75
C ILE A 192 0.98 1.80 17.76
N SER A 193 -0.13 2.40 18.15
CA SER A 193 -0.36 3.84 18.06
C SER A 193 -0.02 4.61 19.33
N GLY A 194 0.18 5.93 19.21
CA GLY A 194 0.29 6.86 20.34
C GLY A 194 1.68 7.00 20.96
N TYR A 195 2.72 6.42 20.36
CA TYR A 195 4.11 6.58 20.81
C TYR A 195 4.73 7.85 20.25
N GLY A 196 5.26 8.71 21.13
CA GLY A 196 5.76 10.04 20.76
C GLY A 196 7.09 10.06 20.00
N ASP A 197 7.81 8.95 20.01
CA ASP A 197 9.08 8.71 19.31
C ASP A 197 8.91 7.98 17.98
N ILE A 198 7.65 7.68 17.59
CA ILE A 198 7.32 7.04 16.32
C ILE A 198 6.64 8.05 15.39
N PHE A 199 7.17 8.20 14.18
CA PHE A 199 6.54 8.93 13.10
C PHE A 199 5.56 8.05 12.35
N TYR A 200 4.27 8.39 12.39
CA TYR A 200 3.21 7.68 11.66
C TYR A 200 2.94 8.41 10.34
N GLY A 201 3.54 7.93 9.26
CA GLY A 201 3.52 8.61 7.97
C GLY A 201 2.93 7.79 6.84
N THR A 202 2.55 8.49 5.76
CA THR A 202 2.30 7.90 4.45
C THR A 202 3.62 7.57 3.75
N ASN A 203 3.57 6.80 2.66
CA ASN A 203 4.80 6.51 1.89
C ASN A 203 5.48 7.79 1.40
N ARG A 204 4.71 8.76 0.92
CA ARG A 204 5.23 10.07 0.49
C ARG A 204 5.99 10.76 1.63
N GLU A 205 5.38 10.85 2.81
CA GLU A 205 5.99 11.51 3.97
C GLU A 205 7.26 10.80 4.42
N VAL A 206 7.30 9.46 4.34
CA VAL A 206 8.47 8.66 4.73
C VAL A 206 9.59 8.72 3.67
N PHE A 207 9.26 8.73 2.38
CA PHE A 207 10.28 8.73 1.31
C PHE A 207 10.78 10.12 0.91
N ASP A 208 10.08 11.18 1.28
CA ASP A 208 10.49 12.57 1.05
C ASP A 208 11.25 13.17 2.26
N LEU A 209 11.49 12.38 3.32
CA LEU A 209 12.32 12.74 4.46
C LEU A 209 13.80 12.71 4.15
#